data_a130121c7701926057b6e04eaeef0cdf
#
_entry.id   a130121c7701926057b6e04eaeef0cdf
#
_cell.length_a   1.000
_cell.length_b   1.000
_cell.length_c   1.000
_cell.angle_alpha   90.00
_cell.angle_beta   90.00
_cell.angle_gamma   90.00
#
_symmetry.space_group_name_H-M   'P 1'
#
loop_
_entity.id
_entity.type
_entity.pdbx_description
1 polymer ?
#
loop_
_entity_poly.entity_id
_entity_poly.type
_entity_poly.pdbx_seq_one_letter_code
_entity_poly.pdbx_strand_id
1 'polypeptide(L)'
;MVIGLAKTGDGSVNLTKQSIAAMISQFGVIANTADIDASNAANVMVTANLPPFAKPGQTIDVTVSTIGKAKSLKGGTLLMTALKGADGEVYAIAQGNLVVGGLGIEGADGSSTIQGTPTVGRIPGGASVERLVENTFLEKDNIVLNLHQADFSQADKIAETINDTFGPDVAIPLDSTSIKVQTPKNPSQKVSFIGLLENINFEPVSPKAKVVVNSRTGTVVIGGDVSCLLYTSDAADEDLR
;
A
#
# COMPACT_ATOMS: atom_id res chain seq x y z
N MET A 1 -13.79 -3.18 16.67
CA MET A 1 -15.26 -3.34 16.52
C MET A 1 -15.87 -2.01 16.14
N VAL A 2 -16.88 -2.00 15.27
CA VAL A 2 -17.67 -0.79 14.91
C VAL A 2 -19.02 -0.88 15.62
N ILE A 3 -19.46 0.25 16.17
CA ILE A 3 -20.76 0.39 16.85
C ILE A 3 -21.57 1.54 16.26
N GLY A 4 -22.84 1.66 16.65
CA GLY A 4 -23.71 2.74 16.18
C GLY A 4 -24.34 2.48 14.82
N LEU A 5 -24.35 1.25 14.34
CA LEU A 5 -24.97 0.87 13.08
C LEU A 5 -26.52 0.85 13.21
N ALA A 6 -27.23 1.34 12.19
CA ALA A 6 -28.69 1.39 12.19
C ALA A 6 -29.29 0.03 11.75
N LYS A 7 -29.16 -1.01 12.58
CA LYS A 7 -29.58 -2.39 12.33
C LYS A 7 -28.93 -3.05 11.09
N THR A 8 -27.80 -2.53 10.65
CA THR A 8 -27.03 -3.06 9.50
C THR A 8 -25.81 -3.88 9.94
N GLY A 9 -25.66 -4.11 11.24
CA GLY A 9 -24.54 -4.86 11.82
C GLY A 9 -24.67 -6.37 11.66
N ASP A 10 -23.89 -7.10 12.48
CA ASP A 10 -23.73 -8.56 12.38
C ASP A 10 -24.91 -9.37 12.91
N GLY A 11 -25.83 -8.75 13.66
CA GLY A 11 -27.03 -9.40 14.19
C GLY A 11 -26.73 -10.59 15.11
N SER A 12 -26.98 -11.80 14.64
CA SER A 12 -26.84 -13.03 15.42
C SER A 12 -25.46 -13.71 15.35
N VAL A 13 -24.45 -13.06 14.77
CA VAL A 13 -23.11 -13.63 14.62
C VAL A 13 -22.47 -13.85 16.01
N ASN A 14 -22.14 -15.10 16.35
CA ASN A 14 -21.59 -15.46 17.65
C ASN A 14 -20.27 -14.75 17.97
N LEU A 15 -19.41 -14.55 16.97
CA LEU A 15 -18.15 -13.83 17.12
C LEU A 15 -18.36 -12.41 17.63
N THR A 16 -19.34 -11.70 17.09
CA THR A 16 -19.65 -10.32 17.48
C THR A 16 -20.27 -10.27 18.86
N LYS A 17 -21.16 -11.20 19.19
CA LYS A 17 -21.73 -11.31 20.54
C LYS A 17 -20.66 -11.59 21.60
N GLN A 18 -19.72 -12.48 21.32
CA GLN A 18 -18.59 -12.77 22.20
C GLN A 18 -17.67 -11.56 22.36
N SER A 19 -17.40 -10.83 21.28
CA SER A 19 -16.59 -9.61 21.35
C SER A 19 -17.25 -8.53 22.20
N ILE A 20 -18.58 -8.36 22.09
CA ILE A 20 -19.35 -7.43 22.93
C ILE A 20 -19.31 -7.87 24.38
N ALA A 21 -19.55 -9.16 24.67
CA ALA A 21 -19.51 -9.69 26.02
C ALA A 21 -18.12 -9.49 26.68
N ALA A 22 -17.04 -9.78 25.94
CA ALA A 22 -15.68 -9.56 26.40
C ALA A 22 -15.39 -8.08 26.69
N MET A 23 -15.87 -7.16 25.85
CA MET A 23 -15.72 -5.72 26.06
C MET A 23 -16.49 -5.26 27.32
N ILE A 24 -17.74 -5.68 27.48
CA ILE A 24 -18.58 -5.29 28.63
C ILE A 24 -18.02 -5.85 29.92
N SER A 25 -17.42 -7.06 29.89
CA SER A 25 -16.81 -7.68 31.07
C SER A 25 -15.63 -6.86 31.61
N GLN A 26 -14.92 -6.12 30.77
CA GLN A 26 -13.85 -5.20 31.21
C GLN A 26 -14.37 -4.04 32.06
N PHE A 27 -15.65 -3.69 31.92
CA PHE A 27 -16.33 -2.72 32.76
C PHE A 27 -17.00 -3.34 34.01
N GLY A 28 -16.73 -4.62 34.30
CA GLY A 28 -17.27 -5.30 35.45
C GLY A 28 -18.71 -5.82 35.29
N VAL A 29 -19.25 -5.78 34.08
CA VAL A 29 -20.61 -6.27 33.79
C VAL A 29 -20.52 -7.65 33.16
N ILE A 30 -21.20 -8.63 33.76
CA ILE A 30 -21.32 -9.99 33.19
C ILE A 30 -22.61 -10.04 32.38
N ALA A 31 -22.46 -10.16 31.05
CA ALA A 31 -23.57 -10.30 30.12
C ALA A 31 -23.60 -11.73 29.54
N ASN A 32 -24.79 -12.31 29.45
CA ASN A 32 -24.96 -13.56 28.74
C ASN A 32 -24.96 -13.29 27.23
N THR A 33 -24.14 -14.01 26.46
CA THR A 33 -24.05 -13.85 24.98
C THR A 33 -25.37 -14.14 24.30
N ALA A 34 -26.26 -14.92 24.89
CA ALA A 34 -27.61 -15.21 24.35
C ALA A 34 -28.48 -13.95 24.28
N ASP A 35 -28.35 -13.05 25.25
CA ASP A 35 -29.17 -11.85 25.38
C ASP A 35 -28.63 -10.64 24.62
N ILE A 36 -27.44 -10.76 24.00
CA ILE A 36 -26.80 -9.70 23.25
C ILE A 36 -27.33 -9.67 21.81
N ASP A 37 -27.89 -8.53 21.41
CA ASP A 37 -28.20 -8.22 20.02
C ASP A 37 -27.07 -7.39 19.39
N ALA A 38 -26.40 -7.94 18.38
CA ALA A 38 -25.32 -7.29 17.67
C ALA A 38 -25.79 -6.59 16.39
N SER A 39 -27.09 -6.31 16.25
CA SER A 39 -27.64 -5.64 15.06
C SER A 39 -27.06 -4.24 14.82
N ASN A 40 -26.62 -3.57 15.87
CA ASN A 40 -26.02 -2.24 15.81
C ASN A 40 -24.48 -2.26 15.92
N ALA A 41 -23.88 -3.44 15.86
CA ALA A 41 -22.43 -3.61 15.95
C ALA A 41 -21.92 -4.58 14.89
N ALA A 42 -20.65 -4.42 14.51
CA ALA A 42 -19.97 -5.31 13.56
C ALA A 42 -18.51 -5.54 13.97
N ASN A 43 -18.06 -6.77 13.82
CA ASN A 43 -16.64 -7.08 13.85
C ASN A 43 -15.98 -6.73 12.53
N VAL A 44 -14.85 -6.06 12.63
CA VAL A 44 -14.15 -5.48 11.47
C VAL A 44 -12.66 -5.79 11.53
N MET A 45 -12.06 -5.92 10.36
CA MET A 45 -10.62 -5.80 10.16
C MET A 45 -10.27 -4.33 9.96
N VAL A 46 -9.22 -3.90 10.61
CA VAL A 46 -8.73 -2.52 10.56
C VAL A 46 -7.31 -2.54 10.01
N THR A 47 -7.09 -1.82 8.94
CA THR A 47 -5.77 -1.73 8.27
C THR A 47 -5.39 -0.28 8.04
N ALA A 48 -4.11 0.02 8.14
CA ALA A 48 -3.54 1.32 7.81
C ALA A 48 -2.15 1.14 7.21
N ASN A 49 -1.76 2.07 6.37
CA ASN A 49 -0.40 2.14 5.87
C ASN A 49 0.39 3.10 6.75
N LEU A 50 1.46 2.61 7.37
CA LEU A 50 2.37 3.45 8.14
C LEU A 50 3.44 4.00 7.20
N PRO A 51 3.46 5.33 6.95
CA PRO A 51 4.49 5.93 6.11
C PRO A 51 5.88 5.78 6.72
N PRO A 52 6.93 5.65 5.90
CA PRO A 52 8.30 5.76 6.39
C PRO A 52 8.48 7.13 7.07
N PHE A 53 9.28 7.17 8.14
CA PHE A 53 9.54 8.36 8.95
C PHE A 53 8.31 8.96 9.67
N ALA A 54 7.19 8.25 9.76
CA ALA A 54 6.07 8.70 10.58
C ALA A 54 6.49 8.87 12.04
N LYS A 55 6.09 9.99 12.64
CA LYS A 55 6.44 10.31 14.03
C LYS A 55 5.25 10.10 14.95
N PRO A 56 5.49 9.77 16.24
CA PRO A 56 4.44 9.71 17.24
C PRO A 56 3.61 11.01 17.25
N GLY A 57 2.29 10.86 17.33
CA GLY A 57 1.33 11.96 17.26
C GLY A 57 0.88 12.35 15.85
N GLN A 58 1.50 11.82 14.79
CA GLN A 58 0.97 11.98 13.44
C GLN A 58 -0.26 11.12 13.22
N THR A 59 -1.19 11.62 12.42
CA THR A 59 -2.41 10.89 12.06
C THR A 59 -2.27 10.25 10.68
N ILE A 60 -2.78 9.03 10.55
CA ILE A 60 -2.80 8.26 9.31
C ILE A 60 -4.21 7.77 9.00
N ASP A 61 -4.48 7.57 7.73
CA ASP A 61 -5.77 7.08 7.26
C ASP A 61 -5.95 5.61 7.59
N VAL A 62 -7.17 5.23 7.93
CA VAL A 62 -7.53 3.89 8.31
C VAL A 62 -8.60 3.34 7.37
N THR A 63 -8.44 2.10 6.96
CA THR A 63 -9.46 1.34 6.23
C THR A 63 -10.06 0.29 7.16
N VAL A 64 -11.38 0.23 7.16
CA VAL A 64 -12.16 -0.66 8.02
C VAL A 64 -13.05 -1.52 7.15
N SER A 65 -12.95 -2.84 7.28
CA SER A 65 -13.71 -3.81 6.47
C SER A 65 -14.42 -4.81 7.37
N THR A 66 -15.65 -5.19 7.04
CA THR A 66 -16.41 -6.16 7.83
C THR A 66 -15.82 -7.56 7.70
N ILE A 67 -15.81 -8.31 8.82
CA ILE A 67 -15.47 -9.74 8.84
C ILE A 67 -16.73 -10.59 8.90
N GLY A 68 -17.80 -10.05 9.52
CA GLY A 68 -19.03 -10.75 9.77
C GLY A 68 -20.07 -10.63 8.66
N LYS A 69 -21.35 -10.57 9.05
CA LYS A 69 -22.52 -10.49 8.15
C LYS A 69 -23.11 -9.08 8.04
N ALA A 70 -22.39 -8.07 8.53
CA ALA A 70 -22.88 -6.70 8.48
C ALA A 70 -23.13 -6.26 7.05
N LYS A 71 -24.30 -5.70 6.80
CA LYS A 71 -24.74 -5.24 5.48
C LYS A 71 -24.16 -3.87 5.12
N SER A 72 -23.91 -3.04 6.11
CA SER A 72 -23.35 -1.70 5.92
C SER A 72 -22.68 -1.19 7.20
N LEU A 73 -21.57 -0.47 7.03
CA LEU A 73 -20.86 0.24 8.11
C LEU A 73 -21.23 1.72 8.18
N LYS A 74 -22.20 2.19 7.38
CA LYS A 74 -22.60 3.59 7.32
C LYS A 74 -23.10 4.10 8.67
N GLY A 75 -22.58 5.26 9.08
CA GLY A 75 -22.93 5.88 10.36
C GLY A 75 -22.26 5.26 11.58
N GLY A 76 -21.46 4.20 11.38
CA GLY A 76 -20.75 3.54 12.46
C GLY A 76 -19.51 4.30 12.94
N THR A 77 -19.14 4.00 14.18
CA THR A 77 -17.94 4.52 14.84
C THR A 77 -17.03 3.35 15.20
N LEU A 78 -15.76 3.43 14.81
CA LEU A 78 -14.74 2.46 15.21
C LEU A 78 -14.34 2.72 16.66
N LEU A 79 -14.44 1.69 17.51
CA LEU A 79 -13.89 1.73 18.85
C LEU A 79 -12.37 1.68 18.81
N MET A 80 -11.74 2.23 19.84
CA MET A 80 -10.29 2.23 19.99
C MET A 80 -9.71 0.84 19.69
N THR A 81 -8.84 0.78 18.71
CA THR A 81 -8.25 -0.45 18.18
C THR A 81 -6.76 -0.27 17.98
N ALA A 82 -5.95 -1.12 18.61
CA ALA A 82 -4.52 -1.13 18.41
C ALA A 82 -4.17 -1.74 17.04
N LEU A 83 -3.38 -1.03 16.25
CA LEU A 83 -2.81 -1.49 14.98
C LEU A 83 -1.42 -2.05 15.23
N LYS A 84 -1.24 -3.31 14.88
CA LYS A 84 -0.01 -4.07 15.14
C LYS A 84 0.76 -4.31 13.85
N GLY A 85 2.08 -4.26 13.95
CA GLY A 85 2.98 -4.71 12.90
C GLY A 85 3.10 -6.24 12.85
N ALA A 86 3.89 -6.74 11.92
CA ALA A 86 4.18 -8.16 11.77
C ALA A 86 4.97 -8.75 12.96
N ASP A 87 5.66 -7.90 13.71
CA ASP A 87 6.37 -8.21 14.96
C ASP A 87 5.45 -8.34 16.17
N GLY A 88 4.15 -8.03 16.02
CA GLY A 88 3.16 -8.06 17.09
C GLY A 88 3.11 -6.78 17.94
N GLU A 89 4.01 -5.83 17.73
CA GLU A 89 4.06 -4.56 18.45
C GLU A 89 3.00 -3.57 17.96
N VAL A 90 2.53 -2.69 18.85
CA VAL A 90 1.54 -1.66 18.53
C VAL A 90 2.25 -0.43 17.99
N TYR A 91 1.93 -0.03 16.75
CA TYR A 91 2.49 1.14 16.09
C TYR A 91 1.53 2.32 16.01
N ALA A 92 0.22 2.06 16.02
CA ALA A 92 -0.77 3.12 15.99
C ALA A 92 -2.06 2.70 16.72
N ILE A 93 -2.85 3.66 17.11
CA ILE A 93 -4.17 3.45 17.72
C ILE A 93 -5.23 4.09 16.83
N ALA A 94 -6.18 3.30 16.36
CA ALA A 94 -7.24 3.72 15.46
C ALA A 94 -8.57 3.90 16.20
N GLN A 95 -9.28 5.02 15.92
CA GLN A 95 -10.64 5.26 16.37
C GLN A 95 -11.31 6.33 15.52
N GLY A 96 -12.62 6.39 15.49
CA GLY A 96 -13.34 7.48 14.86
C GLY A 96 -14.55 7.06 14.04
N ASN A 97 -15.20 8.06 13.44
CA ASN A 97 -16.39 7.85 12.63
C ASN A 97 -16.03 7.41 11.21
N LEU A 98 -16.75 6.41 10.70
CA LEU A 98 -16.50 5.87 9.37
C LEU A 98 -17.15 6.72 8.29
N VAL A 99 -16.38 7.01 7.25
CA VAL A 99 -16.87 7.48 5.96
C VAL A 99 -17.00 6.27 5.04
N VAL A 100 -18.21 5.95 4.67
CA VAL A 100 -18.53 4.78 3.83
C VAL A 100 -18.99 5.24 2.48
N GLY A 101 -18.33 4.76 1.42
CA GLY A 101 -18.73 4.99 0.03
C GLY A 101 -19.78 3.95 -0.39
N GLY A 102 -20.81 4.41 -1.08
CA GLY A 102 -21.88 3.55 -1.57
C GLY A 102 -23.22 3.73 -0.85
N LEU A 103 -24.28 3.38 -1.55
CA LEU A 103 -25.66 3.40 -1.06
C LEU A 103 -26.24 2.00 -1.20
N GLY A 104 -26.67 1.41 -0.09
CA GLY A 104 -27.52 0.22 -0.10
C GLY A 104 -28.95 0.68 0.20
N ILE A 105 -29.88 0.50 -0.72
CA ILE A 105 -31.29 0.73 -0.52
C ILE A 105 -31.98 -0.62 -0.57
N GLU A 106 -32.67 -0.97 0.49
CA GLU A 106 -33.51 -2.15 0.57
C GLU A 106 -34.98 -1.69 0.44
N GLY A 107 -35.64 -2.08 -0.62
CA GLY A 107 -37.06 -1.76 -0.84
C GLY A 107 -37.94 -2.58 0.10
N ALA A 108 -39.15 -2.06 0.44
CA ALA A 108 -40.13 -2.76 1.27
C ALA A 108 -40.67 -4.05 0.62
N ASP A 109 -40.42 -4.22 -0.68
CA ASP A 109 -40.77 -5.36 -1.51
C ASP A 109 -39.69 -6.45 -1.59
N GLY A 110 -38.59 -6.28 -0.83
CA GLY A 110 -37.45 -7.21 -0.83
C GLY A 110 -36.47 -6.94 -1.98
N SER A 111 -36.66 -5.92 -2.80
CA SER A 111 -35.67 -5.50 -3.79
C SER A 111 -34.50 -4.81 -3.11
N SER A 112 -33.26 -5.18 -3.44
CA SER A 112 -32.05 -4.59 -2.91
C SER A 112 -31.21 -4.04 -4.04
N THR A 113 -30.96 -2.73 -4.02
CA THR A 113 -30.01 -2.09 -4.94
C THR A 113 -28.80 -1.63 -4.13
N ILE A 114 -27.66 -2.29 -4.33
CA ILE A 114 -26.39 -1.93 -3.71
C ILE A 114 -25.54 -1.24 -4.77
N GLN A 115 -25.27 0.04 -4.57
CA GLN A 115 -24.32 0.79 -5.39
C GLN A 115 -23.08 1.12 -4.55
N GLY A 116 -21.92 0.57 -4.94
CA GLY A 116 -20.66 0.70 -4.19
C GLY A 116 -20.45 -0.40 -3.14
N THR A 117 -19.51 -0.17 -2.22
CA THR A 117 -19.10 -1.17 -1.21
C THR A 117 -19.44 -0.68 0.21
N PRO A 118 -20.68 -0.86 0.69
CA PRO A 118 -21.11 -0.36 2.01
C PRO A 118 -20.46 -1.10 3.18
N THR A 119 -19.77 -2.20 2.93
CA THR A 119 -19.07 -3.03 3.93
C THR A 119 -17.63 -2.61 4.18
N VAL A 120 -17.15 -1.60 3.45
CA VAL A 120 -15.82 -1.02 3.63
C VAL A 120 -15.97 0.47 3.89
N GLY A 121 -15.28 0.97 4.91
CA GLY A 121 -15.24 2.39 5.23
C GLY A 121 -13.82 2.88 5.44
N ARG A 122 -13.63 4.19 5.36
CA ARG A 122 -12.36 4.85 5.70
C ARG A 122 -12.58 5.83 6.85
N ILE A 123 -11.54 6.03 7.63
CA ILE A 123 -11.49 7.08 8.65
C ILE A 123 -10.27 7.94 8.31
N PRO A 124 -10.46 9.10 7.67
CA PRO A 124 -9.36 10.00 7.36
C PRO A 124 -8.68 10.49 8.64
N GLY A 125 -7.35 10.33 8.71
CA GLY A 125 -6.60 10.64 9.92
C GLY A 125 -7.06 9.86 11.16
N GLY A 126 -7.67 8.69 10.98
CA GLY A 126 -8.34 7.92 12.04
C GLY A 126 -7.42 7.13 12.96
N ALA A 127 -6.12 7.08 12.70
CA ALA A 127 -5.19 6.49 13.64
C ALA A 127 -4.07 7.46 14.00
N SER A 128 -3.73 7.48 15.28
CA SER A 128 -2.56 8.18 15.82
C SER A 128 -1.39 7.22 15.86
N VAL A 129 -0.25 7.62 15.33
CA VAL A 129 1.00 6.88 15.44
C VAL A 129 1.53 7.00 16.86
N GLU A 130 1.80 5.86 17.52
CA GLU A 130 2.28 5.81 18.89
C GLU A 130 3.77 5.45 18.98
N ARG A 131 4.25 4.66 18.03
CA ARG A 131 5.63 4.18 18.01
C ARG A 131 6.34 4.52 16.70
N LEU A 132 7.57 4.98 16.83
CA LEU A 132 8.46 5.20 15.69
C LEU A 132 8.94 3.85 15.13
N VAL A 133 8.97 3.73 13.82
CA VAL A 133 9.70 2.63 13.17
C VAL A 133 11.19 2.99 13.18
N GLU A 134 11.99 2.14 13.80
CA GLU A 134 13.43 2.30 13.80
C GLU A 134 13.97 2.25 12.36
N ASN A 135 14.68 3.27 11.96
CA ASN A 135 15.37 3.29 10.68
C ASN A 135 16.81 3.75 10.87
N THR A 136 17.70 3.18 10.11
CA THR A 136 19.13 3.47 10.15
C THR A 136 19.53 4.62 9.22
N PHE A 137 18.56 5.39 8.72
CA PHE A 137 18.77 6.42 7.72
C PHE A 137 19.77 7.51 8.16
N LEU A 138 19.66 7.97 9.41
CA LEU A 138 20.57 8.98 9.95
C LEU A 138 21.93 8.42 10.38
N GLU A 139 22.01 7.13 10.69
CA GLU A 139 23.19 6.48 11.22
C GLU A 139 24.21 6.08 10.16
N LYS A 140 23.72 5.68 8.98
CA LYS A 140 24.57 5.21 7.88
C LYS A 140 25.14 6.37 7.07
N ASP A 141 26.40 6.29 6.67
CA ASP A 141 27.07 7.26 5.80
C ASP A 141 26.72 7.07 4.30
N ASN A 142 25.75 6.25 4.00
CA ASN A 142 25.29 5.97 2.63
C ASN A 142 23.81 5.65 2.59
N ILE A 143 23.22 5.81 1.40
CA ILE A 143 21.88 5.34 1.05
C ILE A 143 21.99 4.38 -0.13
N VAL A 144 21.01 3.52 -0.27
CA VAL A 144 20.88 2.63 -1.44
C VAL A 144 19.61 3.00 -2.18
N LEU A 145 19.79 3.42 -3.42
CA LEU A 145 18.67 3.66 -4.34
C LEU A 145 18.32 2.35 -5.02
N ASN A 146 17.06 1.97 -4.97
CA ASN A 146 16.58 0.75 -5.62
C ASN A 146 15.72 1.11 -6.83
N LEU A 147 16.08 0.60 -7.99
CA LEU A 147 15.30 0.73 -9.22
C LEU A 147 14.10 -0.20 -9.19
N HIS A 148 12.96 0.27 -9.69
CA HIS A 148 11.76 -0.56 -9.82
C HIS A 148 11.91 -1.69 -10.85
N GLN A 149 12.73 -1.48 -11.87
CA GLN A 149 13.04 -2.46 -12.91
C GLN A 149 14.54 -2.71 -12.95
N ALA A 150 14.93 -3.98 -12.98
CA ALA A 150 16.33 -4.37 -13.06
C ALA A 150 16.90 -4.08 -14.45
N ASP A 151 17.86 -3.17 -14.54
CA ASP A 151 18.60 -2.86 -15.77
C ASP A 151 19.98 -2.30 -15.43
N PHE A 152 21.04 -3.01 -15.85
CA PHE A 152 22.42 -2.62 -15.61
C PHE A 152 22.78 -1.28 -16.29
N SER A 153 22.30 -1.06 -17.52
CA SER A 153 22.59 0.15 -18.26
C SER A 153 21.93 1.40 -17.63
N GLN A 154 20.71 1.21 -17.11
CA GLN A 154 20.00 2.23 -16.36
C GLN A 154 20.68 2.56 -15.03
N ALA A 155 21.11 1.53 -14.29
CA ALA A 155 21.80 1.71 -13.02
C ALA A 155 23.12 2.47 -13.20
N ASP A 156 23.89 2.12 -14.23
CA ASP A 156 25.15 2.77 -14.58
C ASP A 156 24.94 4.23 -15.01
N LYS A 157 23.96 4.49 -15.88
CA LYS A 157 23.63 5.85 -16.33
C LYS A 157 23.18 6.77 -15.20
N ILE A 158 22.40 6.27 -14.25
CA ILE A 158 21.99 7.04 -13.07
C ILE A 158 23.20 7.32 -12.18
N ALA A 159 24.07 6.34 -11.95
CA ALA A 159 25.29 6.54 -11.16
C ALA A 159 26.23 7.58 -11.81
N GLU A 160 26.42 7.52 -13.13
CA GLU A 160 27.17 8.51 -13.89
C GLU A 160 26.56 9.92 -13.72
N THR A 161 25.26 10.09 -13.90
CA THR A 161 24.59 11.38 -13.75
C THR A 161 24.73 11.98 -12.35
N ILE A 162 24.65 11.12 -11.31
CA ILE A 162 24.87 11.54 -9.92
C ILE A 162 26.33 11.96 -9.72
N ASN A 163 27.29 11.22 -10.26
CA ASN A 163 28.71 11.51 -10.14
C ASN A 163 29.09 12.80 -10.89
N ASP A 164 28.47 13.07 -12.02
CA ASP A 164 28.65 14.32 -12.75
C ASP A 164 28.16 15.54 -11.97
N THR A 165 27.11 15.37 -11.16
CA THR A 165 26.50 16.46 -10.38
C THR A 165 27.21 16.69 -9.04
N PHE A 166 27.56 15.64 -8.32
CA PHE A 166 28.06 15.72 -6.93
C PHE A 166 29.55 15.42 -6.79
N GLY A 167 30.18 14.89 -7.84
CA GLY A 167 31.59 14.53 -7.86
C GLY A 167 31.83 13.03 -8.02
N PRO A 168 33.04 12.64 -8.38
CA PRO A 168 33.39 11.25 -8.66
C PRO A 168 33.22 10.37 -7.42
N ASP A 169 32.88 9.12 -7.63
CA ASP A 169 32.74 8.05 -6.63
C ASP A 169 31.66 8.30 -5.55
N VAL A 170 30.76 9.27 -5.73
CA VAL A 170 29.62 9.51 -4.86
C VAL A 170 28.57 8.41 -5.05
N ALA A 171 28.31 8.01 -6.29
CA ALA A 171 27.39 6.95 -6.62
C ALA A 171 28.11 5.76 -7.25
N ILE A 172 27.86 4.57 -6.74
CA ILE A 172 28.46 3.32 -7.22
C ILE A 172 27.33 2.32 -7.47
N PRO A 173 27.12 1.84 -8.70
CA PRO A 173 26.16 0.79 -8.96
C PRO A 173 26.66 -0.53 -8.34
N LEU A 174 25.80 -1.17 -7.54
CA LEU A 174 26.13 -2.46 -6.90
C LEU A 174 25.66 -3.63 -7.76
N ASP A 175 24.47 -3.48 -8.34
CA ASP A 175 23.83 -4.46 -9.20
C ASP A 175 22.84 -3.77 -10.16
N SER A 176 22.03 -4.57 -10.88
CA SER A 176 21.05 -4.04 -11.86
C SER A 176 19.90 -3.26 -11.24
N THR A 177 19.75 -3.29 -9.94
CA THR A 177 18.65 -2.63 -9.22
C THR A 177 19.13 -1.65 -8.16
N SER A 178 20.35 -1.80 -7.66
CA SER A 178 20.82 -1.12 -6.45
C SER A 178 22.03 -0.21 -6.76
N ILE A 179 21.91 1.05 -6.40
CA ILE A 179 22.96 2.04 -6.51
C ILE A 179 23.26 2.58 -5.12
N LYS A 180 24.49 2.42 -4.65
CA LYS A 180 24.95 2.96 -3.38
C LYS A 180 25.41 4.40 -3.58
N VAL A 181 24.84 5.31 -2.81
CA VAL A 181 25.20 6.74 -2.84
C VAL A 181 25.77 7.14 -1.48
N GLN A 182 26.94 7.71 -1.48
CA GLN A 182 27.58 8.26 -0.29
C GLN A 182 26.89 9.55 0.12
N THR A 183 26.64 9.70 1.42
CA THR A 183 25.94 10.87 1.96
C THR A 183 26.80 11.61 3.00
N PRO A 184 26.59 12.92 3.17
CA PRO A 184 27.22 13.66 4.26
C PRO A 184 26.89 13.07 5.64
N LYS A 185 27.85 13.10 6.55
CA LYS A 185 27.66 12.61 7.93
C LYS A 185 26.74 13.49 8.77
N ASN A 186 26.67 14.78 8.45
CA ASN A 186 25.82 15.71 9.17
C ASN A 186 24.34 15.49 8.78
N PRO A 187 23.43 15.22 9.73
CA PRO A 187 22.02 14.95 9.46
C PRO A 187 21.31 16.05 8.63
N SER A 188 21.58 17.32 8.93
CA SER A 188 20.98 18.43 8.19
C SER A 188 21.44 18.49 6.73
N GLN A 189 22.75 18.31 6.53
CA GLN A 189 23.32 18.26 5.16
C GLN A 189 22.84 17.03 4.39
N LYS A 190 22.63 15.91 5.09
CA LYS A 190 22.13 14.68 4.50
C LYS A 190 20.71 14.85 3.94
N VAL A 191 19.81 15.49 4.69
CA VAL A 191 18.45 15.78 4.22
C VAL A 191 18.48 16.70 2.99
N SER A 192 19.30 17.77 3.05
CA SER A 192 19.47 18.68 1.92
C SER A 192 20.07 17.99 0.69
N PHE A 193 21.04 17.12 0.89
CA PHE A 193 21.67 16.34 -0.18
C PHE A 193 20.66 15.44 -0.88
N ILE A 194 19.80 14.75 -0.10
CA ILE A 194 18.77 13.88 -0.67
C ILE A 194 17.72 14.71 -1.42
N GLY A 195 17.32 15.87 -0.90
CA GLY A 195 16.41 16.76 -1.60
C GLY A 195 16.99 17.26 -2.95
N LEU A 196 18.31 17.45 -3.05
CA LEU A 196 18.97 17.73 -4.33
C LEU A 196 18.98 16.49 -5.24
N LEU A 197 19.28 15.33 -4.66
CA LEU A 197 19.32 14.05 -5.39
C LEU A 197 17.96 13.70 -6.03
N GLU A 198 16.85 13.92 -5.31
CA GLU A 198 15.49 13.68 -5.83
C GLU A 198 15.12 14.58 -7.01
N ASN A 199 15.77 15.72 -7.15
CA ASN A 199 15.52 16.69 -8.24
C ASN A 199 16.45 16.52 -9.44
N ILE A 200 17.32 15.52 -9.45
CA ILE A 200 18.18 15.24 -10.61
C ILE A 200 17.35 14.64 -11.74
N ASN A 201 17.43 15.29 -12.89
CA ASN A 201 16.84 14.76 -14.12
C ASN A 201 17.88 13.91 -14.85
N PHE A 202 17.50 12.71 -15.23
CA PHE A 202 18.31 11.85 -16.07
C PHE A 202 17.50 11.42 -17.30
N GLU A 203 18.19 11.23 -18.40
CA GLU A 203 17.58 10.66 -19.61
C GLU A 203 17.51 9.14 -19.45
N PRO A 204 16.29 8.55 -19.42
CA PRO A 204 16.17 7.11 -19.32
C PRO A 204 16.77 6.43 -20.54
N VAL A 205 17.46 5.32 -20.31
CA VAL A 205 17.93 4.46 -21.42
C VAL A 205 16.68 3.92 -22.12
N SER A 206 16.70 3.94 -23.48
CA SER A 206 15.59 3.39 -24.26
C SER A 206 15.24 1.98 -23.80
N PRO A 207 13.97 1.71 -23.51
CA PRO A 207 13.55 0.42 -23.00
C PRO A 207 13.89 -0.68 -24.03
N LYS A 208 14.35 -1.83 -23.54
CA LYS A 208 14.64 -2.99 -24.41
C LYS A 208 13.41 -3.34 -25.22
N ALA A 209 13.60 -3.57 -26.53
CA ALA A 209 12.56 -4.03 -27.43
C ALA A 209 11.81 -5.23 -26.83
N LYS A 210 10.49 -5.14 -26.65
CA LYS A 210 9.69 -6.17 -26.00
C LYS A 210 8.47 -6.51 -26.84
N VAL A 211 8.27 -7.80 -27.08
CA VAL A 211 7.03 -8.33 -27.66
C VAL A 211 6.29 -9.11 -26.56
N VAL A 212 5.07 -8.73 -26.29
CA VAL A 212 4.21 -9.41 -25.33
C VAL A 212 3.10 -10.13 -26.08
N VAL A 213 3.05 -11.43 -25.95
CA VAL A 213 2.03 -12.28 -26.55
C VAL A 213 1.11 -12.79 -25.45
N ASN A 214 -0.16 -12.43 -25.51
CA ASN A 214 -1.18 -13.00 -24.65
C ASN A 214 -1.87 -14.18 -25.39
N SER A 215 -1.45 -15.39 -25.07
CA SER A 215 -1.97 -16.62 -25.70
C SER A 215 -3.45 -16.88 -25.42
N ARG A 216 -4.00 -16.30 -24.35
CA ARG A 216 -5.41 -16.47 -23.99
C ARG A 216 -6.35 -15.61 -24.82
N THR A 217 -5.92 -14.39 -25.16
CA THR A 217 -6.73 -13.42 -25.93
C THR A 217 -6.30 -13.31 -27.39
N GLY A 218 -5.17 -13.93 -27.77
CA GLY A 218 -4.58 -13.79 -29.08
C GLY A 218 -3.97 -12.41 -29.36
N THR A 219 -3.85 -11.56 -28.35
CA THR A 219 -3.33 -10.19 -28.52
C THR A 219 -1.81 -10.19 -28.52
N VAL A 220 -1.20 -9.55 -29.51
CA VAL A 220 0.23 -9.30 -29.59
C VAL A 220 0.47 -7.79 -29.46
N VAL A 221 1.26 -7.40 -28.47
CA VAL A 221 1.70 -6.01 -28.27
C VAL A 221 3.18 -5.92 -28.58
N ILE A 222 3.55 -5.08 -29.55
CA ILE A 222 4.93 -4.89 -30.00
C ILE A 222 5.36 -3.49 -29.56
N GLY A 223 6.46 -3.39 -28.84
CA GLY A 223 7.07 -2.10 -28.49
C GLY A 223 7.60 -1.38 -29.75
N GLY A 224 7.59 -0.03 -29.73
CA GLY A 224 7.97 0.78 -30.90
C GLY A 224 9.41 0.59 -31.40
N ASP A 225 10.29 0.04 -30.53
CA ASP A 225 11.71 -0.17 -30.82
C ASP A 225 12.04 -1.60 -31.31
N VAL A 226 11.02 -2.40 -31.60
CA VAL A 226 11.22 -3.74 -32.16
C VAL A 226 11.46 -3.63 -33.66
N SER A 227 12.72 -3.83 -34.10
CA SER A 227 13.05 -3.96 -35.50
C SER A 227 13.18 -5.43 -35.87
N CYS A 228 12.50 -5.83 -36.93
CA CYS A 228 12.73 -7.14 -37.57
C CYS A 228 13.86 -6.96 -38.58
N LEU A 229 14.99 -7.62 -38.33
CA LEU A 229 16.01 -7.79 -39.37
C LEU A 229 15.44 -8.77 -40.41
N LEU A 230 15.05 -8.25 -41.55
CA LEU A 230 14.77 -9.10 -42.71
C LEU A 230 16.09 -9.82 -43.06
N TYR A 231 16.20 -11.07 -42.67
CA TYR A 231 17.24 -11.95 -43.17
C TYR A 231 16.87 -12.27 -44.64
N THR A 232 17.35 -11.45 -45.56
CA THR A 232 17.38 -11.81 -46.95
C THR A 232 18.46 -12.88 -47.08
N SER A 233 18.10 -14.16 -47.07
CA SER A 233 18.99 -15.21 -47.55
C SER A 233 19.15 -14.99 -49.05
N ASP A 234 20.30 -14.51 -49.47
CA ASP A 234 20.79 -14.59 -50.85
C ASP A 234 21.02 -16.11 -51.17
N ALA A 235 19.93 -16.81 -51.36
CA ALA A 235 19.94 -18.19 -51.85
C ALA A 235 19.27 -18.26 -53.20
N ALA A 236 19.52 -17.29 -54.09
CA ALA A 236 18.94 -17.24 -55.44
C ALA A 236 19.93 -16.82 -56.54
N ASP A 237 21.22 -17.00 -56.33
CA ASP A 237 22.22 -16.72 -57.42
C ASP A 237 23.29 -17.79 -57.59
N GLU A 238 22.95 -19.04 -57.44
CA GLU A 238 23.82 -20.16 -57.88
C GLU A 238 23.04 -21.19 -58.68
N ASP A 239 22.52 -20.80 -59.84
CA ASP A 239 22.25 -21.74 -60.91
C ASP A 239 22.12 -20.99 -62.22
N LEU A 240 23.25 -20.60 -62.77
CA LEU A 240 23.43 -20.33 -64.21
C LEU A 240 24.92 -20.21 -64.57
N ARG A 241 25.61 -21.38 -64.61
CA ARG A 241 26.67 -21.71 -65.58
C ARG A 241 27.02 -23.18 -65.59
#